data_4df97556370f6457663a9aedbdd5275f
#
_entry.id   4df97556370f6457663a9aedbdd5275f
#
_cell.length_a   1.000
_cell.length_b   1.000
_cell.length_c   1.000
_cell.angle_alpha   90.00
_cell.angle_beta   90.00
_cell.angle_gamma   90.00
#
_symmetry.space_group_name_H-M   'P 1'
#
loop_
_entity.id
_entity.type
_entity.pdbx_description
1 polymer ?
#
loop_
_entity_poly.entity_id
_entity_poly.type
_entity_poly.pdbx_seq_one_letter_code
_entity_poly.pdbx_strand_id
1 'polypeptide(L)'
;MKTGKTLSLTVTSSLAPIPPETQADLDLLCELYGRTLQKFQMAFCTHELRQKVWNWRSFRDEIVHCLNLAQPKFDALLEELKAQGNRSQAELSKFLRAQQMSEGPHLQARHWKLCLEETSQGLRTYWQTVKAELKRQWGRFFGRYSNEPQTLIYINWILRESEPQFYMASQGKVPYPQPPKLNPKETDAEEKYRKRLTAFEKLKKDIENVKRYAVAKRVYCAIKKVRRKIRLPHCRLSSNRADFDCSCWRLNSKDQNELRLTSYAEGKKKRQPIALRILGKGALRGTLQLIKKFDVYELRVCRLVLCKEQRSEGEILGFDTGYTEVGALSNGAFVGQKFGEKLTRYSDYCKEKGQKRNKLWAKARELGNSAKEKDRRKAQNIFKHNLGRKKHNAKYRRAQDSIKQEVNKAISSIVNGKGKGLDGVIVKELVIEKLSAHMGKTRSKNWNRRLSSWVRGYIRQCLEQKCKQFGIR
;
A
#
# COMPACT_ATOMS: atom_id res chain seq x y z
N MET A 1 -6.32 -28.35 23.41
CA MET A 1 -6.84 -27.82 22.10
C MET A 1 -5.67 -27.55 21.20
N LYS A 2 -5.50 -28.28 20.08
CA LYS A 2 -4.48 -28.00 19.09
C LYS A 2 -4.77 -26.60 18.49
N THR A 3 -3.85 -25.67 18.64
CA THR A 3 -3.96 -24.32 18.04
C THR A 3 -3.85 -24.46 16.52
N GLY A 4 -5.00 -24.51 15.84
CA GLY A 4 -5.04 -24.57 14.38
C GLY A 4 -4.35 -23.34 13.77
N LYS A 5 -3.61 -23.54 12.67
CA LYS A 5 -3.01 -22.43 11.92
C LYS A 5 -4.10 -21.46 11.48
N THR A 6 -3.93 -20.17 11.78
CA THR A 6 -4.85 -19.12 11.34
C THR A 6 -4.25 -18.35 10.17
N LEU A 7 -5.06 -18.04 9.18
CA LEU A 7 -4.71 -17.19 8.04
C LEU A 7 -5.38 -15.82 8.21
N SER A 8 -4.59 -14.75 8.11
CA SER A 8 -5.12 -13.39 8.08
C SER A 8 -5.51 -13.04 6.64
N LEU A 9 -6.80 -12.84 6.41
CA LEU A 9 -7.34 -12.42 5.12
C LEU A 9 -7.83 -10.98 5.17
N THR A 10 -7.34 -10.16 4.26
CA THR A 10 -7.92 -8.82 4.05
C THR A 10 -9.18 -8.97 3.19
N VAL A 11 -10.31 -8.66 3.78
CA VAL A 11 -11.62 -8.76 3.13
C VAL A 11 -12.23 -7.36 3.02
N THR A 12 -12.89 -7.08 1.90
CA THR A 12 -13.74 -5.89 1.78
C THR A 12 -15.15 -6.28 2.24
N SER A 13 -15.61 -5.64 3.32
CA SER A 13 -16.97 -5.78 3.82
C SER A 13 -17.83 -4.65 3.26
N SER A 14 -19.02 -5.00 2.76
CA SER A 14 -20.02 -4.02 2.37
C SER A 14 -20.67 -3.44 3.63
N LEU A 15 -21.05 -2.18 3.55
CA LEU A 15 -21.82 -1.48 4.57
C LEU A 15 -23.28 -1.40 4.13
N ALA A 16 -24.21 -1.39 5.07
CA ALA A 16 -25.59 -1.03 4.81
C ALA A 16 -25.68 0.41 4.28
N PRO A 17 -26.80 0.84 3.71
CA PRO A 17 -27.01 2.22 3.32
C PRO A 17 -26.71 3.17 4.49
N ILE A 18 -25.90 4.18 4.22
CA ILE A 18 -25.41 5.14 5.23
C ILE A 18 -26.32 6.38 5.18
N PRO A 19 -26.88 6.83 6.30
CA PRO A 19 -27.65 8.08 6.37
C PRO A 19 -26.82 9.28 5.89
N PRO A 20 -27.43 10.31 5.27
CA PRO A 20 -26.71 11.47 4.75
C PRO A 20 -25.85 12.23 5.80
N GLU A 21 -26.36 12.35 7.02
CA GLU A 21 -25.64 12.99 8.14
C GLU A 21 -24.37 12.20 8.50
N THR A 22 -24.51 10.88 8.65
CA THR A 22 -23.37 9.99 8.91
C THR A 22 -22.37 10.01 7.75
N GLN A 23 -22.85 10.15 6.51
CA GLN A 23 -21.97 10.27 5.36
C GLN A 23 -21.16 11.58 5.39
N ALA A 24 -21.78 12.69 5.81
CA ALA A 24 -21.08 13.96 5.97
C ALA A 24 -19.99 13.89 7.05
N ASP A 25 -20.26 13.23 8.18
CA ASP A 25 -19.25 12.99 9.22
C ASP A 25 -18.08 12.14 8.73
N LEU A 26 -18.35 11.09 7.93
CA LEU A 26 -17.30 10.27 7.34
C LEU A 26 -16.48 11.03 6.29
N ASP A 27 -17.12 11.87 5.49
CA ASP A 27 -16.46 12.72 4.50
C ASP A 27 -15.49 13.70 5.19
N LEU A 28 -15.94 14.35 6.25
CA LEU A 28 -15.12 15.28 7.03
C LEU A 28 -13.96 14.54 7.73
N LEU A 29 -14.22 13.39 8.34
CA LEU A 29 -13.18 12.58 8.97
C LEU A 29 -12.11 12.15 7.96
N CYS A 30 -12.51 11.68 6.77
CA CYS A 30 -11.58 11.30 5.70
C CYS A 30 -10.79 12.50 5.17
N GLU A 31 -11.39 13.69 5.11
CA GLU A 31 -10.70 14.91 4.71
C GLU A 31 -9.64 15.32 5.73
N LEU A 32 -9.99 15.35 7.02
CA LEU A 32 -9.06 15.66 8.10
C LEU A 32 -7.91 14.66 8.16
N TYR A 33 -8.22 13.36 8.00
CA TYR A 33 -7.21 12.30 7.93
C TYR A 33 -6.27 12.51 6.74
N GLY A 34 -6.82 12.76 5.56
CA GLY A 34 -6.05 13.02 4.35
C GLY A 34 -5.15 14.25 4.44
N ARG A 35 -5.63 15.36 5.01
CA ARG A 35 -4.83 16.56 5.25
C ARG A 35 -3.66 16.29 6.20
N THR A 36 -3.91 15.57 7.29
CA THR A 36 -2.89 15.23 8.27
C THR A 36 -1.87 14.27 7.68
N LEU A 37 -2.31 13.23 6.97
CA LEU A 37 -1.44 12.29 6.26
C LEU A 37 -0.54 13.02 5.25
N GLN A 38 -1.08 13.98 4.48
CA GLN A 38 -0.31 14.78 3.54
C GLN A 38 0.78 15.59 4.24
N LYS A 39 0.49 16.20 5.39
CA LYS A 39 1.49 16.95 6.17
C LYS A 39 2.66 16.06 6.63
N PHE A 40 2.36 14.85 7.14
CA PHE A 40 3.40 13.87 7.48
C PHE A 40 4.22 13.47 6.25
N GLN A 41 3.56 13.15 5.13
CA GLN A 41 4.26 12.77 3.89
C GLN A 41 5.19 13.89 3.40
N MET A 42 4.75 15.15 3.42
CA MET A 42 5.57 16.29 3.05
C MET A 42 6.77 16.44 3.99
N ALA A 43 6.55 16.38 5.30
CA ALA A 43 7.62 16.50 6.30
C ALA A 43 8.67 15.39 6.14
N PHE A 44 8.26 14.14 5.96
CA PHE A 44 9.17 13.01 5.78
C PHE A 44 9.83 12.93 4.40
N CYS A 45 9.39 13.70 3.41
CA CYS A 45 10.10 13.85 2.15
C CYS A 45 11.33 14.76 2.27
N THR A 46 11.45 15.56 3.35
CA THR A 46 12.62 16.39 3.64
C THR A 46 13.82 15.55 4.07
N HIS A 47 15.02 16.14 3.99
CA HIS A 47 16.24 15.45 4.43
C HIS A 47 16.26 15.22 5.94
N GLU A 48 15.72 16.14 6.70
CA GLU A 48 15.75 16.18 8.16
C GLU A 48 15.03 14.95 8.77
N LEU A 49 13.83 14.65 8.30
CA LEU A 49 13.00 13.61 8.90
C LEU A 49 13.09 12.25 8.19
N ARG A 50 13.75 12.19 7.02
CA ARG A 50 13.79 10.96 6.22
C ARG A 50 14.33 9.75 6.96
N GLN A 51 15.36 9.93 7.78
CA GLN A 51 15.93 8.84 8.59
C GLN A 51 15.06 8.45 9.79
N LYS A 52 14.21 9.36 10.31
CA LYS A 52 13.28 9.09 11.41
C LYS A 52 12.23 8.03 11.03
N VAL A 53 12.05 7.74 9.73
CA VAL A 53 11.14 6.70 9.21
C VAL A 53 11.41 5.33 9.86
N TRP A 54 12.67 4.98 10.11
CA TRP A 54 13.05 3.68 10.68
C TRP A 54 12.82 3.60 12.18
N ASN A 55 12.84 4.74 12.86
CA ASN A 55 12.57 4.87 14.28
C ASN A 55 11.34 5.77 14.55
N TRP A 56 10.26 5.54 13.79
CA TRP A 56 9.07 6.37 13.84
C TRP A 56 8.38 6.40 15.22
N ARG A 57 8.53 5.32 16.01
CA ARG A 57 7.96 5.28 17.37
C ARG A 57 8.65 6.26 18.29
N SER A 58 9.98 6.33 18.28
CA SER A 58 10.73 7.33 19.04
C SER A 58 10.38 8.74 18.58
N PHE A 59 10.26 8.94 17.25
CA PHE A 59 9.83 10.23 16.71
C PHE A 59 8.42 10.61 17.12
N ARG A 60 7.49 9.64 17.17
CA ARG A 60 6.15 9.84 17.73
C ARG A 60 6.22 10.33 19.18
N ASP A 61 7.05 9.70 19.98
CA ASP A 61 7.18 10.02 21.40
C ASP A 61 7.81 11.42 21.59
N GLU A 62 8.78 11.80 20.76
CA GLU A 62 9.31 13.17 20.68
C GLU A 62 8.18 14.19 20.39
N ILE A 63 7.32 13.93 19.40
CA ILE A 63 6.19 14.80 19.07
C ILE A 63 5.21 14.87 20.24
N VAL A 64 4.84 13.74 20.84
CA VAL A 64 3.92 13.71 22.00
C VAL A 64 4.47 14.54 23.14
N HIS A 65 5.77 14.42 23.42
CA HIS A 65 6.44 15.25 24.44
C HIS A 65 6.28 16.76 24.11
N CYS A 66 6.58 17.16 22.87
CA CYS A 66 6.42 18.56 22.43
C CYS A 66 4.98 19.05 22.63
N LEU A 67 3.99 18.24 22.24
CA LEU A 67 2.58 18.62 22.30
C LEU A 67 2.03 18.75 23.73
N ASN A 68 2.68 18.14 24.72
CA ASN A 68 2.28 18.21 26.13
C ASN A 68 2.94 19.36 26.91
N LEU A 69 3.85 20.12 26.29
CA LEU A 69 4.49 21.26 26.94
C LEU A 69 3.50 22.42 27.12
N ALA A 70 3.72 23.23 28.16
CA ALA A 70 3.06 24.54 28.28
C ALA A 70 3.48 25.47 27.13
N GLN A 71 2.64 26.44 26.74
CA GLN A 71 2.86 27.24 25.54
C GLN A 71 4.25 27.92 25.47
N PRO A 72 4.75 28.59 26.54
CA PRO A 72 6.07 29.22 26.48
C PRO A 72 7.22 28.21 26.22
N LYS A 73 7.17 27.02 26.85
CA LYS A 73 8.16 25.96 26.65
C LYS A 73 8.03 25.33 25.26
N PHE A 74 6.81 25.24 24.72
CA PHE A 74 6.59 24.75 23.38
C PHE A 74 7.19 25.68 22.33
N ASP A 75 6.97 27.00 22.46
CA ASP A 75 7.50 28.00 21.54
C ASP A 75 9.04 28.05 21.58
N ALA A 76 9.63 28.00 22.79
CA ALA A 76 11.08 27.90 22.94
C ALA A 76 11.66 26.65 22.26
N LEU A 77 11.02 25.50 22.42
CA LEU A 77 11.45 24.27 21.76
C LEU A 77 11.34 24.36 20.23
N LEU A 78 10.31 25.02 19.69
CA LEU A 78 10.19 25.23 18.25
C LEU A 78 11.36 26.04 17.68
N GLU A 79 11.79 27.08 18.38
CA GLU A 79 12.94 27.90 17.95
C GLU A 79 14.26 27.10 18.07
N GLU A 80 14.42 26.31 19.13
CA GLU A 80 15.56 25.40 19.26
C GLU A 80 15.63 24.40 18.10
N LEU A 81 14.50 23.74 17.76
CA LEU A 81 14.43 22.83 16.62
C LEU A 81 14.79 23.51 15.30
N LYS A 82 14.35 24.75 15.09
CA LYS A 82 14.71 25.53 13.89
C LYS A 82 16.21 25.87 13.86
N ALA A 83 16.78 26.27 14.97
CA ALA A 83 18.21 26.57 15.10
C ALA A 83 19.08 25.33 14.85
N GLN A 84 18.63 24.15 15.27
CA GLN A 84 19.27 22.87 15.00
C GLN A 84 19.08 22.37 13.55
N GLY A 85 18.37 23.09 12.70
CA GLY A 85 18.07 22.71 11.32
C GLY A 85 16.89 21.72 11.18
N ASN A 86 16.16 21.44 12.25
CA ASN A 86 15.00 20.54 12.27
C ASN A 86 13.67 21.27 11.97
N ARG A 87 13.67 22.13 10.95
CA ARG A 87 12.52 22.99 10.58
C ARG A 87 11.25 22.19 10.29
N SER A 88 11.38 21.07 9.59
CA SER A 88 10.23 20.22 9.23
C SER A 88 9.57 19.57 10.45
N GLN A 89 10.35 19.26 11.49
CA GLN A 89 9.83 18.76 12.77
C GLN A 89 9.11 19.88 13.53
N ALA A 90 9.68 21.09 13.55
CA ALA A 90 9.06 22.26 14.18
C ALA A 90 7.72 22.61 13.53
N GLU A 91 7.66 22.67 12.19
CA GLU A 91 6.41 22.94 11.44
C GLU A 91 5.35 21.87 11.67
N LEU A 92 5.75 20.60 11.70
CA LEU A 92 4.82 19.50 11.97
C LEU A 92 4.26 19.56 13.39
N SER A 93 5.10 19.84 14.38
CA SER A 93 4.69 20.00 15.78
C SER A 93 3.74 21.21 15.94
N LYS A 94 4.05 22.34 15.30
CA LYS A 94 3.16 23.52 15.26
C LYS A 94 1.80 23.19 14.63
N PHE A 95 1.79 22.46 13.51
CA PHE A 95 0.55 22.04 12.86
C PHE A 95 -0.31 21.16 13.77
N LEU A 96 0.28 20.15 14.43
CA LEU A 96 -0.45 19.25 15.32
C LEU A 96 -0.94 19.97 16.58
N ARG A 97 -0.14 20.91 17.11
CA ARG A 97 -0.56 21.75 18.25
C ARG A 97 -1.74 22.63 17.90
N ALA A 98 -1.70 23.28 16.72
CA ALA A 98 -2.80 24.10 16.22
C ALA A 98 -4.09 23.28 16.07
N GLN A 99 -4.00 22.00 15.66
CA GLN A 99 -5.14 21.10 15.64
C GLN A 99 -5.69 20.81 17.03
N GLN A 100 -4.83 20.53 18.02
CA GLN A 100 -5.27 20.28 19.40
C GLN A 100 -5.95 21.49 20.06
N MET A 101 -5.52 22.69 19.69
CA MET A 101 -6.04 23.94 20.23
C MET A 101 -7.19 24.52 19.40
N SER A 102 -7.56 23.88 18.31
CA SER A 102 -8.64 24.31 17.42
C SER A 102 -9.99 24.09 18.07
N GLU A 103 -10.85 25.09 18.03
CA GLU A 103 -12.27 24.96 18.39
C GLU A 103 -13.09 24.22 17.31
N GLY A 104 -12.60 24.22 16.08
CA GLY A 104 -13.22 23.54 14.95
C GLY A 104 -12.89 22.04 14.87
N PRO A 105 -13.45 21.35 13.87
CA PRO A 105 -13.23 19.92 13.66
C PRO A 105 -11.75 19.58 13.46
N HIS A 106 -11.24 18.60 14.22
CA HIS A 106 -9.86 18.15 14.14
C HIS A 106 -9.70 16.65 14.50
N LEU A 107 -8.59 16.04 14.04
CA LEU A 107 -8.32 14.62 14.35
C LEU A 107 -7.95 14.42 15.81
N GLN A 108 -8.48 13.36 16.39
CA GLN A 108 -8.03 12.89 17.70
C GLN A 108 -6.59 12.35 17.64
N ALA A 109 -5.91 12.38 18.77
CA ALA A 109 -4.50 12.01 18.88
C ALA A 109 -4.18 10.63 18.25
N ARG A 110 -5.07 9.67 18.35
CA ARG A 110 -4.86 8.34 17.81
C ARG A 110 -4.80 8.33 16.27
N HIS A 111 -5.65 9.09 15.62
CA HIS A 111 -5.67 9.17 14.16
C HIS A 111 -4.39 9.79 13.56
N TRP A 112 -3.86 10.87 14.15
CA TRP A 112 -2.61 11.42 13.62
C TRP A 112 -1.41 10.48 13.86
N LYS A 113 -1.43 9.67 14.95
CA LYS A 113 -0.42 8.62 15.17
C LYS A 113 -0.48 7.55 14.08
N LEU A 114 -1.68 7.19 13.62
CA LEU A 114 -1.86 6.28 12.48
C LEU A 114 -1.36 6.90 11.16
N CYS A 115 -1.60 8.19 10.93
CA CYS A 115 -1.05 8.89 9.77
C CYS A 115 0.48 8.85 9.74
N LEU A 116 1.13 9.01 10.90
CA LEU A 116 2.58 8.90 11.03
C LEU A 116 3.08 7.48 10.72
N GLU A 117 2.40 6.47 11.28
CA GLU A 117 2.74 5.06 11.04
C GLU A 117 2.60 4.69 9.56
N GLU A 118 1.49 5.07 8.94
CA GLU A 118 1.24 4.83 7.52
C GLU A 118 2.30 5.50 6.64
N THR A 119 2.63 6.77 6.92
CA THR A 119 3.66 7.50 6.19
C THR A 119 5.01 6.78 6.31
N SER A 120 5.38 6.37 7.51
CA SER A 120 6.63 5.67 7.76
C SER A 120 6.69 4.33 7.03
N GLN A 121 5.61 3.55 7.05
CA GLN A 121 5.52 2.28 6.35
C GLN A 121 5.61 2.46 4.82
N GLY A 122 4.92 3.45 4.27
CA GLY A 122 4.95 3.75 2.84
C GLY A 122 6.36 4.12 2.36
N LEU A 123 7.08 4.92 3.13
CA LEU A 123 8.46 5.32 2.81
C LEU A 123 9.47 4.17 2.99
N ARG A 124 9.30 3.31 4.00
CA ARG A 124 10.10 2.08 4.13
C ARG A 124 9.93 1.19 2.90
N THR A 125 8.71 0.94 2.49
CA THR A 125 8.41 0.14 1.29
C THR A 125 9.03 0.76 0.04
N TYR A 126 8.98 2.09 -0.09
CA TYR A 126 9.66 2.79 -1.18
C TYR A 126 11.17 2.52 -1.19
N TRP A 127 11.86 2.67 -0.05
CA TRP A 127 13.30 2.44 0.03
C TRP A 127 13.70 0.98 -0.17
N GLN A 128 12.90 0.04 0.34
CA GLN A 128 13.07 -1.39 0.06
C GLN A 128 12.95 -1.69 -1.43
N THR A 129 12.00 -1.05 -2.13
CA THR A 129 11.84 -1.18 -3.57
C THR A 129 13.03 -0.61 -4.33
N VAL A 130 13.56 0.55 -3.92
CA VAL A 130 14.78 1.13 -4.50
C VAL A 130 15.96 0.18 -4.35
N LYS A 131 16.16 -0.40 -3.18
CA LYS A 131 17.23 -1.37 -2.92
C LYS A 131 17.06 -2.66 -3.73
N ALA A 132 15.85 -3.19 -3.79
CA ALA A 132 15.55 -4.40 -4.58
C ALA A 132 15.90 -4.17 -6.06
N GLU A 133 15.57 -3.00 -6.60
CA GLU A 133 15.90 -2.64 -7.98
C GLU A 133 17.41 -2.43 -8.19
N LEU A 134 18.12 -1.85 -7.22
CA LEU A 134 19.58 -1.77 -7.25
C LEU A 134 20.21 -3.18 -7.29
N LYS A 135 19.73 -4.11 -6.47
CA LYS A 135 20.18 -5.50 -6.47
C LYS A 135 19.86 -6.21 -7.80
N ARG A 136 18.67 -5.98 -8.36
CA ARG A 136 18.28 -6.54 -9.66
C ARG A 136 19.19 -6.06 -10.81
N GLN A 137 19.67 -4.82 -10.73
CA GLN A 137 20.58 -4.23 -11.70
C GLN A 137 22.04 -4.21 -11.25
N TRP A 138 22.44 -5.14 -10.36
CA TRP A 138 23.76 -5.15 -9.72
C TRP A 138 24.90 -5.11 -10.73
N GLY A 139 24.92 -5.99 -11.72
CA GLY A 139 25.96 -6.04 -12.76
C GLY A 139 26.10 -4.72 -13.51
N ARG A 140 24.98 -4.06 -13.83
CA ARG A 140 24.98 -2.75 -14.51
C ARG A 140 25.62 -1.63 -13.70
N PHE A 141 25.36 -1.60 -12.40
CA PHE A 141 25.82 -0.50 -11.54
C PHE A 141 27.19 -0.76 -10.92
N PHE A 142 27.45 -2.01 -10.53
CA PHE A 142 28.57 -2.39 -9.69
C PHE A 142 29.43 -3.52 -10.27
N GLY A 143 29.13 -4.03 -11.47
CA GLY A 143 29.86 -5.15 -12.11
C GLY A 143 31.35 -4.87 -12.30
N ARG A 144 31.75 -3.61 -12.49
CA ARG A 144 33.18 -3.24 -12.58
C ARG A 144 34.00 -3.52 -11.32
N TYR A 145 33.33 -3.70 -10.18
CA TYR A 145 33.97 -4.02 -8.91
C TYR A 145 33.95 -5.52 -8.59
N SER A 146 33.59 -6.37 -9.56
CA SER A 146 33.48 -7.83 -9.33
C SER A 146 34.76 -8.45 -8.79
N ASN A 147 35.93 -7.91 -9.16
CA ASN A 147 37.23 -8.38 -8.73
C ASN A 147 37.79 -7.59 -7.51
N GLU A 148 36.98 -6.75 -6.86
CA GLU A 148 37.36 -5.90 -5.73
C GLU A 148 36.53 -6.27 -4.49
N PRO A 149 36.84 -7.37 -3.76
CA PRO A 149 36.01 -7.85 -2.66
C PRO A 149 35.79 -6.83 -1.55
N GLN A 150 36.81 -6.05 -1.20
CA GLN A 150 36.69 -4.99 -0.18
C GLN A 150 35.71 -3.87 -0.61
N THR A 151 35.76 -3.50 -1.88
CA THR A 151 34.81 -2.53 -2.47
C THR A 151 33.38 -3.05 -2.43
N LEU A 152 33.19 -4.35 -2.73
CA LEU A 152 31.85 -4.97 -2.66
C LEU A 152 31.33 -5.06 -1.22
N ILE A 153 32.20 -5.34 -0.24
CA ILE A 153 31.84 -5.31 1.19
C ILE A 153 31.34 -3.90 1.56
N TYR A 154 32.04 -2.86 1.16
CA TYR A 154 31.64 -1.47 1.42
C TYR A 154 30.33 -1.10 0.75
N ILE A 155 30.11 -1.48 -0.51
CA ILE A 155 28.84 -1.24 -1.22
C ILE A 155 27.68 -1.96 -0.51
N ASN A 156 27.87 -3.23 -0.13
CA ASN A 156 26.84 -4.01 0.59
C ASN A 156 26.52 -3.40 1.95
N TRP A 157 27.54 -2.89 2.65
CA TRP A 157 27.35 -2.19 3.91
C TRP A 157 26.55 -0.90 3.72
N ILE A 158 26.88 -0.06 2.72
CA ILE A 158 26.12 1.16 2.40
C ILE A 158 24.66 0.83 2.08
N LEU A 159 24.38 -0.26 1.36
CA LEU A 159 23.05 -0.60 0.90
C LEU A 159 22.15 -1.26 1.97
N ARG A 160 22.49 -1.17 3.25
CA ARG A 160 21.60 -1.55 4.35
C ARG A 160 20.56 -0.45 4.57
N GLU A 161 19.32 -0.69 4.12
CA GLU A 161 18.24 0.32 4.08
C GLU A 161 17.77 0.83 5.45
N SER A 162 18.00 0.06 6.52
CA SER A 162 17.65 0.44 7.90
C SER A 162 18.72 1.30 8.58
N GLU A 163 19.85 1.49 7.93
CA GLU A 163 21.01 2.11 8.54
C GLU A 163 21.27 3.54 8.03
N PRO A 164 21.83 4.43 8.84
CA PRO A 164 22.12 5.82 8.47
C PRO A 164 22.98 5.98 7.21
N GLN A 165 23.95 5.05 6.99
CA GLN A 165 24.84 5.10 5.85
C GLN A 165 24.15 5.08 4.49
N PHE A 166 23.03 4.34 4.39
CA PHE A 166 22.23 4.31 3.17
C PHE A 166 21.66 5.70 2.82
N TYR A 167 21.22 6.44 3.84
CA TYR A 167 20.72 7.80 3.67
C TYR A 167 21.82 8.79 3.34
N MET A 168 22.96 8.69 4.00
CA MET A 168 24.13 9.50 3.69
C MET A 168 24.53 9.33 2.22
N ALA A 169 24.63 8.08 1.75
CA ALA A 169 24.93 7.79 0.34
C ALA A 169 23.83 8.30 -0.61
N SER A 170 22.56 8.22 -0.22
CA SER A 170 21.44 8.74 -1.04
C SER A 170 21.42 10.26 -1.16
N GLN A 171 22.18 10.96 -0.33
CA GLN A 171 22.40 12.41 -0.34
C GLN A 171 23.72 12.82 -1.00
N GLY A 172 24.51 11.85 -1.46
CA GLY A 172 25.85 12.11 -2.02
C GLY A 172 26.96 12.27 -0.98
N LYS A 173 26.66 12.04 0.31
CA LYS A 173 27.64 12.03 1.37
C LYS A 173 28.40 10.71 1.38
N VAL A 174 29.64 10.72 1.86
CA VAL A 174 30.48 9.52 1.98
C VAL A 174 30.24 8.89 3.35
N PRO A 175 29.57 7.73 3.43
CA PRO A 175 29.37 7.06 4.71
C PRO A 175 30.68 6.50 5.25
N TYR A 176 30.85 6.60 6.56
CA TYR A 176 31.95 5.97 7.29
C TYR A 176 31.39 5.20 8.48
N PRO A 177 31.87 3.98 8.76
CA PRO A 177 31.45 3.24 9.94
C PRO A 177 31.77 4.01 11.22
N GLN A 178 30.79 4.12 12.10
CA GLN A 178 30.96 4.72 13.43
C GLN A 178 31.06 3.62 14.49
N PRO A 179 31.84 3.79 15.54
CA PRO A 179 31.90 2.82 16.62
C PRO A 179 30.52 2.65 17.25
N PRO A 180 30.12 1.43 17.64
CA PRO A 180 28.86 1.20 18.31
C PRO A 180 28.83 1.91 19.66
N LYS A 181 27.65 2.33 20.09
CA LYS A 181 27.41 2.88 21.42
C LYS A 181 26.80 1.78 22.30
N LEU A 182 27.26 1.72 23.54
CA LEU A 182 26.64 0.86 24.56
C LEU A 182 25.22 1.38 24.84
N ASN A 183 24.23 0.50 24.78
CA ASN A 183 22.87 0.80 25.17
C ASN A 183 22.51 0.06 26.46
N PRO A 184 22.55 0.72 27.62
CA PRO A 184 22.34 0.06 28.92
C PRO A 184 20.92 -0.49 29.12
N LYS A 185 19.97 -0.11 28.25
CA LYS A 185 18.58 -0.58 28.32
C LYS A 185 18.35 -1.92 27.61
N GLU A 186 19.36 -2.46 26.92
CA GLU A 186 19.22 -3.74 26.21
C GLU A 186 19.52 -4.90 27.17
N THR A 187 18.74 -5.97 27.08
CA THR A 187 19.06 -7.25 27.71
C THR A 187 20.39 -7.73 27.13
N ASP A 188 21.35 -8.14 27.98
CA ASP A 188 22.71 -8.57 27.61
C ASP A 188 23.50 -7.46 26.86
N ALA A 189 23.39 -6.22 27.35
CA ALA A 189 23.91 -5.02 26.71
C ALA A 189 25.43 -5.13 26.42
N GLU A 190 26.22 -5.62 27.34
CA GLU A 190 27.66 -5.75 27.18
C GLU A 190 28.04 -6.81 26.12
N GLU A 191 27.40 -7.98 26.14
CA GLU A 191 27.69 -9.03 25.15
C GLU A 191 27.34 -8.56 23.73
N LYS A 192 26.18 -7.93 23.58
CA LYS A 192 25.75 -7.34 22.31
C LYS A 192 26.68 -6.22 21.85
N TYR A 193 27.14 -5.39 22.78
CA TYR A 193 28.11 -4.34 22.48
C TYR A 193 29.43 -4.91 21.98
N ARG A 194 30.02 -5.93 22.67
CA ARG A 194 31.25 -6.61 22.25
C ARG A 194 31.10 -7.21 20.84
N LYS A 195 29.99 -7.92 20.56
CA LYS A 195 29.72 -8.46 19.22
C LYS A 195 29.63 -7.35 18.14
N ARG A 196 29.01 -6.23 18.46
CA ARG A 196 28.94 -5.06 17.55
C ARG A 196 30.28 -4.40 17.34
N LEU A 197 31.10 -4.31 18.39
CA LEU A 197 32.45 -3.73 18.34
C LEU A 197 33.37 -4.60 17.46
N THR A 198 33.40 -5.91 17.67
CA THR A 198 34.16 -6.84 16.83
C THR A 198 33.76 -6.77 15.36
N ALA A 199 32.45 -6.70 15.08
CA ALA A 199 31.94 -6.55 13.71
C ALA A 199 32.34 -5.20 13.08
N PHE A 200 32.36 -4.13 13.87
CA PHE A 200 32.81 -2.80 13.44
C PHE A 200 34.33 -2.80 13.12
N GLU A 201 35.17 -3.35 13.98
CA GLU A 201 36.61 -3.42 13.77
C GLU A 201 36.96 -4.25 12.52
N LYS A 202 36.30 -5.41 12.34
CA LYS A 202 36.42 -6.20 11.14
C LYS A 202 36.04 -5.41 9.89
N LEU A 203 34.87 -4.74 9.90
CA LEU A 203 34.41 -3.91 8.77
C LEU A 203 35.39 -2.79 8.49
N LYS A 204 35.90 -2.10 9.52
CA LYS A 204 36.89 -1.01 9.39
C LYS A 204 38.13 -1.49 8.67
N LYS A 205 38.68 -2.65 9.06
CA LYS A 205 39.84 -3.29 8.42
C LYS A 205 39.53 -3.69 6.96
N ASP A 206 38.35 -4.31 6.72
CA ASP A 206 37.95 -4.76 5.40
C ASP A 206 37.80 -3.63 4.37
N ILE A 207 37.53 -2.40 4.82
CA ILE A 207 37.32 -1.23 3.94
C ILE A 207 38.45 -0.22 3.95
N GLU A 208 39.55 -0.50 4.61
CA GLU A 208 40.68 0.45 4.84
C GLU A 208 41.21 1.00 3.50
N ASN A 209 41.44 0.12 2.52
CA ASN A 209 42.02 0.46 1.22
C ASN A 209 40.98 0.83 0.15
N VAL A 210 39.71 0.95 0.52
CA VAL A 210 38.64 1.29 -0.43
C VAL A 210 38.63 2.77 -0.77
N LYS A 211 38.63 3.13 -2.04
CA LYS A 211 38.44 4.51 -2.53
C LYS A 211 37.00 4.99 -2.25
N ARG A 212 36.67 5.20 -0.97
CA ARG A 212 35.31 5.42 -0.43
C ARG A 212 34.56 6.53 -1.14
N TYR A 213 35.20 7.64 -1.45
CA TYR A 213 34.57 8.76 -2.15
C TYR A 213 34.05 8.33 -3.55
N ALA A 214 34.90 7.68 -4.34
CA ALA A 214 34.54 7.24 -5.69
C ALA A 214 33.41 6.20 -5.65
N VAL A 215 33.48 5.25 -4.71
CA VAL A 215 32.46 4.22 -4.51
C VAL A 215 31.14 4.84 -4.03
N ALA A 216 31.15 5.70 -3.02
CA ALA A 216 29.96 6.38 -2.51
C ALA A 216 29.29 7.25 -3.59
N LYS A 217 30.07 7.98 -4.40
CA LYS A 217 29.58 8.72 -5.57
C LYS A 217 28.89 7.80 -6.57
N ARG A 218 29.46 6.62 -6.82
CA ARG A 218 28.85 5.62 -7.71
C ARG A 218 27.52 5.09 -7.16
N VAL A 219 27.48 4.75 -5.88
CA VAL A 219 26.25 4.31 -5.18
C VAL A 219 25.19 5.42 -5.26
N TYR A 220 25.55 6.67 -4.97
CA TYR A 220 24.64 7.81 -5.13
C TYR A 220 24.06 7.92 -6.54
N CYS A 221 24.90 7.84 -7.58
CA CYS A 221 24.44 7.89 -8.97
C CYS A 221 23.51 6.73 -9.31
N ALA A 222 23.77 5.53 -8.80
CA ALA A 222 22.91 4.37 -8.99
C ALA A 222 21.55 4.57 -8.30
N ILE A 223 21.54 5.01 -7.03
CA ILE A 223 20.31 5.33 -6.30
C ILE A 223 19.51 6.41 -7.06
N LYS A 224 20.15 7.49 -7.52
CA LYS A 224 19.50 8.57 -8.27
C LYS A 224 18.87 8.07 -9.57
N LYS A 225 19.55 7.19 -10.33
CA LYS A 225 19.00 6.58 -11.56
C LYS A 225 17.79 5.69 -11.28
N VAL A 226 17.84 4.89 -10.23
CA VAL A 226 16.72 4.02 -9.83
C VAL A 226 15.54 4.85 -9.34
N ARG A 227 15.76 5.86 -8.49
CA ARG A 227 14.71 6.77 -7.98
C ARG A 227 13.95 7.52 -9.07
N ARG A 228 14.59 7.82 -10.21
CA ARG A 228 13.88 8.43 -11.35
C ARG A 228 12.79 7.53 -11.94
N LYS A 229 12.92 6.22 -11.78
CA LYS A 229 11.95 5.22 -12.28
C LYS A 229 10.90 4.82 -11.24
N ILE A 230 11.25 4.88 -9.97
CA ILE A 230 10.38 4.53 -8.86
C ILE A 230 9.81 5.82 -8.27
N ARG A 231 8.49 5.98 -8.35
CA ARG A 231 7.83 7.18 -7.80
C ARG A 231 7.82 7.13 -6.28
N LEU A 232 8.19 8.25 -5.66
CA LEU A 232 7.94 8.47 -4.23
C LEU A 232 6.44 8.35 -3.93
N PRO A 233 6.04 7.88 -2.73
CA PRO A 233 4.66 8.00 -2.29
C PRO A 233 4.18 9.44 -2.50
N HIS A 234 2.99 9.57 -3.09
CA HIS A 234 2.48 10.90 -3.46
C HIS A 234 2.03 11.68 -2.23
N CYS A 235 2.56 12.88 -2.06
CA CYS A 235 2.07 13.87 -1.11
C CYS A 235 0.79 14.57 -1.61
N ARG A 236 -0.16 13.82 -2.18
CA ARG A 236 -1.44 14.38 -2.61
C ARG A 236 -2.47 14.22 -1.52
N LEU A 237 -3.25 15.27 -1.33
CA LEU A 237 -4.42 15.18 -0.48
C LEU A 237 -5.34 14.05 -0.96
N SER A 238 -5.66 13.13 -0.08
CA SER A 238 -6.60 12.04 -0.32
C SER A 238 -7.68 12.11 0.74
N SER A 239 -8.84 12.64 0.37
CA SER A 239 -10.01 12.78 1.25
C SER A 239 -10.97 11.59 1.17
N ASN A 240 -10.48 10.44 0.69
CA ASN A 240 -11.34 9.28 0.43
C ASN A 240 -11.01 8.08 1.30
N ARG A 241 -10.22 8.26 2.36
CA ARG A 241 -9.77 7.16 3.20
C ARG A 241 -9.46 7.62 4.62
N ALA A 242 -9.78 6.75 5.60
CA ALA A 242 -9.31 6.85 6.97
C ALA A 242 -9.01 5.45 7.53
N ASP A 243 -7.95 5.32 8.32
CA ASP A 243 -7.54 4.09 8.97
C ASP A 243 -7.87 4.14 10.47
N PHE A 244 -8.27 2.99 11.02
CA PHE A 244 -8.66 2.82 12.42
C PHE A 244 -7.94 1.60 12.98
N ASP A 245 -7.14 1.77 13.99
CA ASP A 245 -6.58 0.64 14.73
C ASP A 245 -7.60 0.06 15.74
N CYS A 246 -7.22 -1.01 16.41
CA CYS A 246 -8.09 -1.72 17.35
C CYS A 246 -8.60 -0.87 18.53
N SER A 247 -8.00 0.30 18.79
CA SER A 247 -8.46 1.23 19.82
C SER A 247 -9.41 2.31 19.28
N CYS A 248 -9.49 2.45 17.96
CA CYS A 248 -10.33 3.42 17.26
C CYS A 248 -11.67 2.86 16.80
N TRP A 249 -11.95 1.60 17.06
CA TRP A 249 -13.22 0.99 16.71
C TRP A 249 -13.64 -0.10 17.70
N ARG A 250 -14.92 -0.35 17.78
CA ARG A 250 -15.50 -1.45 18.55
C ARG A 250 -16.81 -1.90 17.93
N LEU A 251 -17.15 -3.17 18.13
CA LEU A 251 -18.47 -3.68 17.82
C LEU A 251 -19.41 -3.38 19.00
N ASN A 252 -20.67 -3.14 18.69
CA ASN A 252 -21.69 -3.01 19.73
C ASN A 252 -21.90 -4.38 20.42
N SER A 253 -21.91 -4.41 21.73
CA SER A 253 -22.13 -5.65 22.51
C SER A 253 -23.50 -6.27 22.28
N LYS A 254 -24.52 -5.46 21.97
CA LYS A 254 -25.90 -5.90 21.71
C LYS A 254 -26.16 -6.26 20.26
N ASP A 255 -25.44 -5.64 19.29
CA ASP A 255 -25.56 -5.93 17.85
C ASP A 255 -24.15 -6.03 17.23
N GLN A 256 -23.67 -7.24 17.03
CA GLN A 256 -22.34 -7.51 16.44
C GLN A 256 -22.20 -7.04 14.98
N ASN A 257 -23.29 -6.61 14.35
CA ASN A 257 -23.23 -6.00 13.02
C ASN A 257 -23.09 -4.49 13.07
N GLU A 258 -23.23 -3.87 14.24
CA GLU A 258 -23.01 -2.43 14.45
C GLU A 258 -21.55 -2.17 14.81
N LEU A 259 -20.84 -1.52 13.92
CA LEU A 259 -19.48 -1.05 14.11
C LEU A 259 -19.50 0.42 14.55
N ARG A 260 -18.86 0.73 15.66
CA ARG A 260 -18.67 2.09 16.16
C ARG A 260 -17.25 2.54 15.92
N LEU A 261 -17.07 3.58 15.09
CA LEU A 261 -15.78 4.19 14.77
C LEU A 261 -15.56 5.44 15.61
N THR A 262 -14.33 5.62 16.10
CA THR A 262 -13.94 6.88 16.74
C THR A 262 -14.03 8.02 15.71
N SER A 263 -14.77 9.08 16.06
CA SER A 263 -14.94 10.26 15.23
C SER A 263 -13.80 11.28 15.44
N TYR A 264 -13.88 12.40 14.75
CA TYR A 264 -13.06 13.58 15.00
C TYR A 264 -13.48 14.28 16.32
N ALA A 265 -12.72 15.25 16.78
CA ALA A 265 -13.06 16.10 17.92
C ALA A 265 -13.46 17.51 17.40
N GLU A 266 -14.20 18.24 18.21
CA GLU A 266 -14.58 19.62 17.93
C GLU A 266 -14.41 20.42 19.23
N GLY A 267 -13.49 21.35 19.24
CA GLY A 267 -13.03 21.99 20.46
C GLY A 267 -12.45 20.96 21.45
N LYS A 268 -12.78 21.09 22.71
CA LYS A 268 -12.39 20.14 23.78
C LYS A 268 -13.28 18.88 23.87
N LYS A 269 -14.40 18.87 23.14
CA LYS A 269 -15.39 17.79 23.21
C LYS A 269 -15.09 16.73 22.14
N LYS A 270 -15.07 15.45 22.55
CA LYS A 270 -15.06 14.32 21.61
C LYS A 270 -16.47 14.13 21.07
N ARG A 271 -16.61 14.09 19.75
CA ARG A 271 -17.89 13.69 19.13
C ARG A 271 -18.24 12.25 19.44
N GLN A 272 -19.53 11.95 19.37
CA GLN A 272 -20.04 10.58 19.51
C GLN A 272 -19.42 9.68 18.42
N PRO A 273 -19.18 8.41 18.72
CA PRO A 273 -18.69 7.45 17.71
C PRO A 273 -19.65 7.37 16.54
N ILE A 274 -19.09 7.26 15.33
CA ILE A 274 -19.86 7.04 14.12
C ILE A 274 -20.29 5.57 14.07
N ALA A 275 -21.59 5.31 14.06
CA ALA A 275 -22.14 3.97 13.96
C ALA A 275 -22.37 3.57 12.51
N LEU A 276 -21.86 2.39 12.12
CA LEU A 276 -22.02 1.82 10.78
C LEU A 276 -22.51 0.37 10.89
N ARG A 277 -23.43 -0.03 10.03
CA ARG A 277 -23.88 -1.41 9.96
C ARG A 277 -23.09 -2.19 8.92
N ILE A 278 -22.43 -3.26 9.36
CA ILE A 278 -21.61 -4.13 8.52
C ILE A 278 -22.48 -5.25 7.97
N LEU A 279 -22.36 -5.49 6.66
CA LEU A 279 -22.98 -6.66 6.02
C LEU A 279 -21.96 -7.81 5.99
N GLY A 280 -22.35 -8.95 6.58
CA GLY A 280 -21.54 -10.18 6.59
C GLY A 280 -21.18 -10.67 7.99
N LYS A 281 -20.87 -11.97 8.05
CA LYS A 281 -20.57 -12.69 9.30
C LYS A 281 -19.05 -12.77 9.55
N GLY A 282 -18.65 -12.80 10.81
CA GLY A 282 -17.31 -13.15 11.27
C GLY A 282 -16.62 -12.04 12.06
N ALA A 283 -15.77 -12.44 12.99
CA ALA A 283 -15.04 -11.54 13.88
C ALA A 283 -14.07 -10.62 13.11
N LEU A 284 -14.12 -9.34 13.44
CA LEU A 284 -13.18 -8.33 12.94
C LEU A 284 -11.98 -8.27 13.87
N ARG A 285 -10.78 -8.10 13.31
CA ARG A 285 -9.55 -7.93 14.12
C ARG A 285 -8.59 -6.95 13.43
N GLY A 286 -7.80 -6.27 14.26
CA GLY A 286 -6.70 -5.41 13.80
C GLY A 286 -7.15 -4.07 13.24
N THR A 287 -6.42 -3.56 12.27
CA THR A 287 -6.68 -2.26 11.65
C THR A 287 -7.80 -2.35 10.62
N LEU A 288 -8.77 -1.45 10.74
CA LEU A 288 -9.81 -1.25 9.73
C LEU A 288 -9.40 -0.09 8.82
N GLN A 289 -9.76 -0.18 7.55
CA GLN A 289 -9.57 0.89 6.60
C GLN A 289 -10.90 1.23 5.94
N LEU A 290 -11.39 2.43 6.18
CA LEU A 290 -12.56 2.98 5.52
C LEU A 290 -12.12 3.64 4.22
N ILE A 291 -12.75 3.30 3.11
CA ILE A 291 -12.40 3.83 1.78
C ILE A 291 -13.66 4.28 1.06
N LYS A 292 -13.68 5.54 0.63
CA LYS A 292 -14.71 6.06 -0.26
C LYS A 292 -14.35 5.79 -1.71
N LYS A 293 -15.18 5.03 -2.42
CA LYS A 293 -15.06 4.78 -3.85
C LYS A 293 -16.34 5.18 -4.55
N PHE A 294 -16.24 6.17 -5.43
CA PHE A 294 -17.39 6.61 -6.25
C PHE A 294 -18.66 6.91 -5.41
N ASP A 295 -18.50 7.66 -4.34
CA ASP A 295 -19.57 8.04 -3.39
C ASP A 295 -20.12 6.90 -2.51
N VAL A 296 -19.50 5.72 -2.51
CA VAL A 296 -19.84 4.61 -1.62
C VAL A 296 -18.67 4.30 -0.70
N TYR A 297 -18.95 4.09 0.57
CA TYR A 297 -17.96 3.65 1.53
C TYR A 297 -17.83 2.12 1.53
N GLU A 298 -16.60 1.65 1.54
CA GLU A 298 -16.22 0.25 1.70
C GLU A 298 -15.32 0.13 2.93
N LEU A 299 -15.53 -0.91 3.73
CA LEU A 299 -14.67 -1.22 4.87
C LEU A 299 -13.73 -2.37 4.50
N ARG A 300 -12.43 -2.13 4.50
CA ARG A 300 -11.41 -3.17 4.42
C ARG A 300 -11.00 -3.58 5.82
N VAL A 301 -11.01 -4.87 6.07
CA VAL A 301 -10.76 -5.46 7.39
C VAL A 301 -9.94 -6.72 7.26
N CYS A 302 -9.04 -6.96 8.20
CA CYS A 302 -8.40 -8.25 8.36
C CYS A 302 -9.31 -9.18 9.16
N ARG A 303 -9.60 -10.37 8.60
CA ARG A 303 -10.29 -11.44 9.30
C ARG A 303 -9.34 -12.60 9.50
N LEU A 304 -9.33 -13.16 10.70
CA LEU A 304 -8.65 -14.42 10.95
C LEU A 304 -9.56 -15.55 10.54
N VAL A 305 -9.07 -16.38 9.64
CA VAL A 305 -9.76 -17.59 9.18
C VAL A 305 -8.97 -18.80 9.67
N LEU A 306 -9.66 -19.73 10.30
CA LEU A 306 -9.05 -21.01 10.66
C LEU A 306 -8.73 -21.78 9.38
N CYS A 307 -7.50 -22.22 9.24
CA CYS A 307 -7.09 -23.11 8.17
C CYS A 307 -7.41 -24.55 8.57
N LYS A 308 -7.91 -25.33 7.63
CA LYS A 308 -8.05 -26.78 7.81
C LYS A 308 -6.66 -27.42 7.87
N GLU A 309 -6.55 -28.56 8.52
CA GLU A 309 -5.34 -29.36 8.47
C GLU A 309 -5.03 -29.78 7.02
N GLN A 310 -3.76 -30.01 6.75
CA GLN A 310 -3.34 -30.42 5.41
C GLN A 310 -3.98 -31.76 5.08
N ARG A 311 -4.57 -31.85 3.91
CA ARG A 311 -5.20 -33.09 3.41
C ARG A 311 -4.14 -34.18 3.23
N SER A 312 -4.36 -35.35 3.82
CA SER A 312 -3.51 -36.54 3.67
C SER A 312 -3.88 -37.29 2.42
N GLU A 313 -5.16 -37.27 2.01
CA GLU A 313 -5.73 -38.04 0.90
C GLU A 313 -6.31 -37.12 -0.17
N GLY A 314 -6.43 -37.62 -1.39
CA GLY A 314 -6.99 -36.90 -2.54
C GLY A 314 -6.04 -36.87 -3.73
N GLU A 315 -6.50 -36.24 -4.79
CA GLU A 315 -5.81 -36.16 -6.08
C GLU A 315 -4.82 -35.00 -6.12
N ILE A 316 -3.75 -35.17 -6.91
CA ILE A 316 -2.83 -34.09 -7.32
C ILE A 316 -3.28 -33.64 -8.68
N LEU A 317 -3.71 -32.36 -8.79
CA LEU A 317 -4.18 -31.78 -10.03
C LEU A 317 -3.25 -30.67 -10.51
N GLY A 318 -2.95 -30.66 -11.80
CA GLY A 318 -2.37 -29.51 -12.48
C GLY A 318 -3.44 -28.47 -12.78
N PHE A 319 -3.13 -27.18 -12.65
CA PHE A 319 -4.03 -26.07 -12.98
C PHE A 319 -3.34 -25.13 -13.97
N ASP A 320 -3.88 -25.05 -15.16
CA ASP A 320 -3.49 -24.07 -16.19
C ASP A 320 -4.47 -22.90 -16.22
N THR A 321 -3.93 -21.68 -16.19
CA THR A 321 -4.71 -20.43 -16.13
C THR A 321 -5.12 -19.99 -17.53
N GLY A 322 -6.40 -20.10 -17.88
CA GLY A 322 -6.97 -19.71 -19.17
C GLY A 322 -7.36 -18.24 -19.27
N TYR A 323 -7.59 -17.79 -20.51
CA TYR A 323 -8.23 -16.50 -20.80
C TYR A 323 -9.74 -16.68 -21.09
N THR A 324 -10.13 -17.76 -21.71
CA THR A 324 -11.53 -18.12 -22.04
C THR A 324 -12.29 -18.60 -20.82
N GLU A 325 -11.68 -19.41 -20.02
CA GLU A 325 -12.11 -19.88 -18.70
C GLU A 325 -11.14 -19.39 -17.63
N VAL A 326 -11.49 -19.55 -16.36
CA VAL A 326 -10.58 -19.22 -15.24
C VAL A 326 -9.38 -20.15 -15.28
N GLY A 327 -9.61 -21.43 -15.61
CA GLY A 327 -8.55 -22.40 -15.83
C GLY A 327 -9.07 -23.78 -16.18
N ALA A 328 -8.12 -24.61 -16.63
CA ALA A 328 -8.28 -26.03 -16.92
C ALA A 328 -7.51 -26.86 -15.90
N LEU A 329 -8.06 -28.00 -15.53
CA LEU A 329 -7.42 -28.96 -14.61
C LEU A 329 -6.92 -30.17 -15.40
N SER A 330 -5.86 -30.83 -14.89
CA SER A 330 -5.24 -31.99 -15.54
C SER A 330 -6.17 -33.20 -15.72
N ASN A 331 -7.27 -33.25 -14.97
CA ASN A 331 -8.33 -34.26 -15.17
C ASN A 331 -9.34 -33.90 -16.26
N GLY A 332 -9.09 -32.84 -17.06
CA GLY A 332 -9.96 -32.40 -18.14
C GLY A 332 -11.13 -31.48 -17.70
N ALA A 333 -11.24 -31.14 -16.43
CA ALA A 333 -12.28 -30.25 -15.95
C ALA A 333 -11.96 -28.77 -16.26
N PHE A 334 -12.93 -28.02 -16.76
CA PHE A 334 -12.84 -26.59 -17.01
C PHE A 334 -13.64 -25.80 -15.97
N VAL A 335 -13.05 -24.77 -15.38
CA VAL A 335 -13.71 -23.96 -14.36
C VAL A 335 -13.84 -22.50 -14.79
N GLY A 336 -14.99 -21.90 -14.50
CA GLY A 336 -15.25 -20.50 -14.82
C GLY A 336 -15.41 -20.22 -16.32
N GLN A 337 -16.18 -21.02 -17.05
CA GLN A 337 -16.36 -20.96 -18.50
C GLN A 337 -16.91 -19.61 -19.02
N LYS A 338 -17.61 -18.83 -18.18
CA LYS A 338 -18.11 -17.50 -18.55
C LYS A 338 -17.07 -16.37 -18.36
N PHE A 339 -15.85 -16.70 -17.96
CA PHE A 339 -14.82 -15.74 -17.62
C PHE A 339 -14.36 -14.92 -18.82
N GLY A 340 -13.99 -15.58 -19.93
CA GLY A 340 -13.51 -14.94 -21.15
C GLY A 340 -14.55 -14.05 -21.81
N GLU A 341 -15.82 -14.47 -21.78
CA GLU A 341 -16.93 -13.64 -22.28
C GLU A 341 -17.04 -12.33 -21.49
N LYS A 342 -16.98 -12.39 -20.15
CA LYS A 342 -17.02 -11.21 -19.29
C LYS A 342 -15.84 -10.28 -19.52
N LEU A 343 -14.61 -10.83 -19.66
CA LEU A 343 -13.40 -10.06 -19.99
C LEU A 343 -13.52 -9.38 -21.36
N THR A 344 -13.93 -10.12 -22.38
CA THR A 344 -14.06 -9.63 -23.75
C THR A 344 -15.10 -8.51 -23.84
N ARG A 345 -16.29 -8.74 -23.29
CA ARG A 345 -17.37 -7.74 -23.25
C ARG A 345 -16.92 -6.44 -22.60
N TYR A 346 -16.21 -6.53 -21.48
CA TYR A 346 -15.69 -5.35 -20.81
C TYR A 346 -14.57 -4.66 -21.62
N SER A 347 -13.68 -5.42 -22.19
CA SER A 347 -12.57 -4.91 -23.00
C SER A 347 -13.09 -4.18 -24.26
N ASP A 348 -14.11 -4.73 -24.93
CA ASP A 348 -14.72 -4.13 -26.13
C ASP A 348 -15.50 -2.85 -25.78
N TYR A 349 -16.23 -2.85 -24.65
CA TYR A 349 -16.82 -1.62 -24.13
C TYR A 349 -15.78 -0.52 -23.88
N CYS A 350 -14.64 -0.86 -23.29
CA CYS A 350 -13.55 0.12 -23.07
C CYS A 350 -13.00 0.68 -24.38
N LYS A 351 -12.83 -0.16 -25.43
CA LYS A 351 -12.39 0.26 -26.76
C LYS A 351 -13.38 1.27 -27.36
N GLU A 352 -14.66 0.91 -27.41
CA GLU A 352 -15.70 1.75 -27.98
C GLU A 352 -15.82 3.10 -27.25
N LYS A 353 -15.87 3.05 -25.91
CA LYS A 353 -15.91 4.28 -25.09
C LYS A 353 -14.65 5.12 -25.26
N GLY A 354 -13.48 4.51 -25.33
CA GLY A 354 -12.23 5.19 -25.58
C GLY A 354 -12.24 5.94 -26.92
N GLN A 355 -12.70 5.27 -27.99
CA GLN A 355 -12.82 5.88 -29.33
C GLN A 355 -13.80 7.08 -29.35
N LYS A 356 -15.01 6.90 -28.79
CA LYS A 356 -16.01 7.97 -28.68
C LYS A 356 -15.47 9.18 -27.87
N ARG A 357 -14.77 8.90 -26.79
CA ARG A 357 -14.21 9.92 -25.93
C ARG A 357 -13.05 10.69 -26.62
N ASN A 358 -12.21 10.00 -27.37
CA ASN A 358 -11.13 10.63 -28.15
C ASN A 358 -11.69 11.55 -29.25
N LYS A 359 -12.77 11.12 -29.95
CA LYS A 359 -13.45 11.96 -30.92
C LYS A 359 -14.04 13.22 -30.28
N LEU A 360 -14.72 13.09 -29.13
CA LEU A 360 -15.25 14.27 -28.40
C LEU A 360 -14.13 15.20 -27.92
N TRP A 361 -13.01 14.64 -27.49
CA TRP A 361 -11.88 15.43 -27.02
C TRP A 361 -11.21 16.19 -28.15
N ALA A 362 -11.04 15.56 -29.34
CA ALA A 362 -10.53 16.20 -30.53
C ALA A 362 -11.46 17.35 -30.95
N LYS A 363 -12.79 17.12 -30.99
CA LYS A 363 -13.79 18.15 -31.31
C LYS A 363 -13.78 19.30 -30.33
N ALA A 364 -13.66 19.02 -29.03
CA ALA A 364 -13.58 20.07 -28.00
C ALA A 364 -12.31 20.92 -28.14
N ARG A 365 -11.18 20.33 -28.55
CA ARG A 365 -9.96 21.08 -28.84
C ARG A 365 -10.11 21.99 -30.07
N GLU A 366 -10.66 21.45 -31.16
CA GLU A 366 -10.95 22.21 -32.38
C GLU A 366 -11.83 23.43 -32.08
N LEU A 367 -12.95 23.22 -31.39
CA LEU A 367 -13.87 24.28 -30.98
C LEU A 367 -13.24 25.28 -30.00
N GLY A 368 -12.35 24.81 -29.12
CA GLY A 368 -11.65 25.67 -28.16
C GLY A 368 -10.67 26.65 -28.82
N ASN A 369 -10.14 26.30 -29.99
CA ASN A 369 -9.24 27.12 -30.79
C ASN A 369 -9.98 28.04 -31.78
N SER A 370 -11.32 27.97 -31.85
CA SER A 370 -12.13 28.84 -32.73
C SER A 370 -12.15 30.28 -32.23
N ALA A 371 -12.13 31.24 -33.16
CA ALA A 371 -12.30 32.66 -32.86
C ALA A 371 -13.71 32.96 -32.32
N LYS A 372 -14.71 32.12 -32.69
CA LYS A 372 -16.12 32.32 -32.33
C LYS A 372 -16.38 31.96 -30.86
N GLU A 373 -16.89 32.91 -30.08
CA GLU A 373 -17.20 32.66 -28.65
C GLU A 373 -18.21 31.53 -28.43
N LYS A 374 -19.20 31.38 -29.31
CA LYS A 374 -20.17 30.26 -29.29
C LYS A 374 -19.50 28.88 -29.33
N ASP A 375 -18.43 28.73 -30.11
CA ASP A 375 -17.71 27.49 -30.21
C ASP A 375 -16.85 27.23 -28.97
N ARG A 376 -16.22 28.25 -28.41
CA ARG A 376 -15.49 28.16 -27.13
C ARG A 376 -16.42 27.74 -25.97
N ARG A 377 -17.63 28.29 -25.92
CA ARG A 377 -18.66 27.85 -24.94
C ARG A 377 -19.06 26.38 -25.12
N LYS A 378 -19.22 25.93 -26.37
CA LYS A 378 -19.48 24.50 -26.67
C LYS A 378 -18.34 23.62 -26.22
N ALA A 379 -17.07 24.02 -26.47
CA ALA A 379 -15.89 23.30 -26.01
C ALA A 379 -15.88 23.14 -24.48
N GLN A 380 -16.13 24.21 -23.74
CA GLN A 380 -16.22 24.19 -22.28
C GLN A 380 -17.34 23.26 -21.78
N ASN A 381 -18.49 23.24 -22.41
CA ASN A 381 -19.59 22.36 -22.07
C ASN A 381 -19.24 20.88 -22.34
N ILE A 382 -18.53 20.58 -23.42
CA ILE A 382 -18.04 19.22 -23.69
C ILE A 382 -17.07 18.78 -22.60
N PHE A 383 -16.08 19.62 -22.22
CA PHE A 383 -15.14 19.31 -21.14
C PHE A 383 -15.85 19.11 -19.80
N LYS A 384 -16.77 19.99 -19.45
CA LYS A 384 -17.46 19.97 -18.15
C LYS A 384 -18.44 18.82 -18.00
N HIS A 385 -19.23 18.50 -19.03
CA HIS A 385 -20.36 17.60 -18.91
C HIS A 385 -20.19 16.27 -19.64
N ASN A 386 -19.50 16.21 -20.79
CA ASN A 386 -19.49 15.02 -21.64
C ASN A 386 -18.23 14.13 -21.44
N LEU A 387 -17.14 14.69 -20.91
CA LEU A 387 -15.89 13.96 -20.66
C LEU A 387 -15.77 13.45 -19.22
N GLY A 388 -16.82 13.53 -18.42
CA GLY A 388 -16.87 12.97 -17.07
C GLY A 388 -16.66 11.44 -17.02
N ARG A 389 -16.20 10.93 -15.88
CA ARG A 389 -15.91 9.50 -15.67
C ARG A 389 -16.92 8.76 -14.80
N LYS A 390 -17.91 9.44 -14.20
CA LYS A 390 -18.83 8.84 -13.21
C LYS A 390 -19.52 7.56 -13.72
N LYS A 391 -20.18 7.63 -14.88
CA LYS A 391 -20.86 6.48 -15.50
C LYS A 391 -19.87 5.38 -15.93
N HIS A 392 -18.70 5.75 -16.46
CA HIS A 392 -17.65 4.81 -16.83
C HIS A 392 -17.12 4.06 -15.61
N ASN A 393 -16.84 4.76 -14.53
CA ASN A 393 -16.34 4.18 -13.28
C ASN A 393 -17.36 3.23 -12.64
N ALA A 394 -18.65 3.55 -12.68
CA ALA A 394 -19.70 2.65 -12.19
C ALA A 394 -19.75 1.34 -13.01
N LYS A 395 -19.68 1.43 -14.35
CA LYS A 395 -19.65 0.24 -15.22
C LYS A 395 -18.36 -0.56 -15.06
N TYR A 396 -17.22 0.11 -14.90
CA TYR A 396 -15.94 -0.54 -14.56
C TYR A 396 -16.06 -1.38 -13.29
N ARG A 397 -16.58 -0.81 -12.20
CA ARG A 397 -16.75 -1.52 -10.93
C ARG A 397 -17.61 -2.75 -11.10
N ARG A 398 -18.82 -2.62 -11.71
CA ARG A 398 -19.72 -3.76 -11.94
C ARG A 398 -19.06 -4.87 -12.76
N ALA A 399 -18.29 -4.51 -13.79
CA ALA A 399 -17.57 -5.49 -14.62
C ALA A 399 -16.48 -6.21 -13.82
N GLN A 400 -15.67 -5.45 -13.04
CA GLN A 400 -14.62 -6.03 -12.18
C GLN A 400 -15.22 -6.95 -11.11
N ASP A 401 -16.31 -6.55 -10.48
CA ASP A 401 -16.98 -7.37 -9.46
C ASP A 401 -17.53 -8.67 -10.08
N SER A 402 -18.14 -8.60 -11.29
CA SER A 402 -18.62 -9.78 -12.00
C SER A 402 -17.49 -10.74 -12.40
N ILE A 403 -16.33 -10.20 -12.83
CA ILE A 403 -15.14 -11.01 -13.16
C ILE A 403 -14.59 -11.67 -11.90
N LYS A 404 -14.47 -10.93 -10.79
CA LYS A 404 -14.00 -11.47 -9.51
C LYS A 404 -14.93 -12.53 -8.93
N GLN A 405 -16.24 -12.34 -9.07
CA GLN A 405 -17.21 -13.35 -8.65
C GLN A 405 -17.04 -14.66 -9.43
N GLU A 406 -16.80 -14.57 -10.76
CA GLU A 406 -16.55 -15.75 -11.58
C GLU A 406 -15.30 -16.50 -11.14
N VAL A 407 -14.21 -15.79 -10.91
CA VAL A 407 -12.96 -16.35 -10.38
C VAL A 407 -13.19 -17.02 -9.02
N ASN A 408 -13.87 -16.35 -8.09
CA ASN A 408 -14.15 -16.89 -6.76
C ASN A 408 -15.04 -18.16 -6.81
N LYS A 409 -16.03 -18.19 -7.71
CA LYS A 409 -16.89 -19.37 -7.93
C LYS A 409 -16.06 -20.53 -8.46
N ALA A 410 -15.26 -20.29 -9.51
CA ALA A 410 -14.42 -21.29 -10.13
C ALA A 410 -13.44 -21.94 -9.12
N ILE A 411 -12.74 -21.10 -8.33
CA ILE A 411 -11.81 -21.59 -7.32
C ILE A 411 -12.54 -22.30 -6.18
N SER A 412 -13.73 -21.83 -5.80
CA SER A 412 -14.53 -22.54 -4.79
C SER A 412 -15.02 -23.90 -5.29
N SER A 413 -15.30 -24.07 -6.58
CA SER A 413 -15.61 -25.36 -7.18
C SER A 413 -14.45 -26.35 -7.04
N ILE A 414 -13.21 -25.90 -7.32
CA ILE A 414 -12.02 -26.73 -7.19
C ILE A 414 -11.82 -27.22 -5.74
N VAL A 415 -11.82 -26.27 -4.78
CA VAL A 415 -11.48 -26.62 -3.38
C VAL A 415 -12.57 -27.45 -2.69
N ASN A 416 -13.80 -27.37 -3.15
CA ASN A 416 -14.95 -28.11 -2.61
C ASN A 416 -15.27 -29.38 -3.40
N GLY A 417 -14.60 -29.65 -4.53
CA GLY A 417 -14.87 -30.80 -5.39
C GLY A 417 -16.31 -30.77 -5.92
N LYS A 418 -16.78 -29.61 -6.42
CA LYS A 418 -18.14 -29.43 -6.92
C LYS A 418 -18.14 -28.79 -8.30
N GLY A 419 -18.83 -29.40 -9.24
CA GLY A 419 -18.99 -28.89 -10.60
C GLY A 419 -18.61 -29.93 -11.65
N LYS A 420 -18.95 -29.68 -12.91
CA LYS A 420 -18.73 -30.62 -14.01
C LYS A 420 -17.29 -31.10 -14.08
N GLY A 421 -17.05 -32.38 -13.92
CA GLY A 421 -15.74 -33.00 -13.88
C GLY A 421 -14.99 -32.85 -12.55
N LEU A 422 -15.63 -32.33 -11.50
CA LEU A 422 -15.08 -32.15 -10.16
C LEU A 422 -15.93 -32.79 -9.07
N ASP A 423 -17.11 -33.29 -9.39
CA ASP A 423 -18.03 -33.80 -8.37
C ASP A 423 -17.44 -35.02 -7.67
N GLY A 424 -17.28 -34.88 -6.34
CA GLY A 424 -16.65 -35.88 -5.49
C GLY A 424 -15.12 -35.88 -5.49
N VAL A 425 -14.45 -35.07 -6.29
CA VAL A 425 -12.99 -34.99 -6.35
C VAL A 425 -12.44 -34.27 -5.11
N ILE A 426 -11.61 -34.96 -4.34
CA ILE A 426 -10.89 -34.39 -3.20
C ILE A 426 -9.50 -33.97 -3.69
N VAL A 427 -9.25 -32.68 -3.82
CA VAL A 427 -7.95 -32.14 -4.23
C VAL A 427 -7.02 -32.08 -3.02
N LYS A 428 -5.91 -32.84 -3.04
CA LYS A 428 -4.86 -32.82 -2.02
C LYS A 428 -3.78 -31.79 -2.33
N GLU A 429 -3.40 -31.70 -3.57
CA GLU A 429 -2.35 -30.80 -4.06
C GLU A 429 -2.76 -30.19 -5.38
N LEU A 430 -2.47 -28.87 -5.54
CA LEU A 430 -2.73 -28.15 -6.77
C LEU A 430 -1.43 -27.56 -7.33
N VAL A 431 -0.96 -28.10 -8.44
CA VAL A 431 0.25 -27.64 -9.13
C VAL A 431 -0.12 -26.54 -10.11
N ILE A 432 0.45 -25.36 -9.93
CA ILE A 432 0.16 -24.17 -10.75
C ILE A 432 1.40 -23.80 -11.57
N GLU A 433 1.21 -23.56 -12.85
CA GLU A 433 2.29 -23.10 -13.73
C GLU A 433 2.87 -21.76 -13.25
N LYS A 434 4.21 -21.68 -13.23
CA LYS A 434 4.93 -20.45 -12.92
C LYS A 434 5.02 -19.57 -14.17
N LEU A 435 3.93 -18.93 -14.53
CA LEU A 435 3.93 -17.96 -15.62
C LEU A 435 4.85 -16.78 -15.32
N SER A 436 5.70 -16.42 -16.29
CA SER A 436 6.53 -15.22 -16.18
C SER A 436 5.66 -13.95 -16.07
N ALA A 437 6.14 -12.96 -15.32
CA ALA A 437 5.43 -11.68 -15.16
C ALA A 437 5.28 -10.91 -16.49
N HIS A 438 6.14 -11.20 -17.49
CA HIS A 438 6.15 -10.58 -18.80
C HIS A 438 5.53 -11.51 -19.83
N MET A 439 4.29 -11.23 -20.20
CA MET A 439 3.78 -11.68 -21.49
C MET A 439 4.35 -10.74 -22.55
N GLY A 440 5.14 -11.28 -23.47
CA GLY A 440 5.64 -10.52 -24.63
C GLY A 440 4.48 -9.84 -25.36
N LYS A 441 4.75 -8.70 -26.00
CA LYS A 441 3.76 -8.05 -26.85
C LYS A 441 3.48 -8.98 -28.04
N THR A 442 2.23 -9.36 -28.21
CA THR A 442 1.80 -10.06 -29.41
C THR A 442 1.72 -9.08 -30.59
N ARG A 443 1.76 -9.59 -31.84
CA ARG A 443 1.57 -8.76 -33.04
C ARG A 443 0.17 -8.12 -33.11
N SER A 444 -0.83 -8.70 -32.44
CA SER A 444 -2.21 -8.22 -32.46
C SER A 444 -2.50 -7.19 -31.36
N LYS A 445 -2.86 -5.97 -31.77
CA LYS A 445 -3.32 -4.90 -30.85
C LYS A 445 -4.55 -5.33 -30.04
N ASN A 446 -5.46 -6.11 -30.64
CA ASN A 446 -6.65 -6.60 -29.96
C ASN A 446 -6.32 -7.61 -28.85
N TRP A 447 -5.42 -8.55 -29.13
CA TRP A 447 -4.93 -9.49 -28.14
C TRP A 447 -4.20 -8.80 -26.99
N ASN A 448 -3.28 -7.87 -27.30
CA ASN A 448 -2.57 -7.12 -26.26
C ASN A 448 -3.53 -6.38 -25.34
N ARG A 449 -4.61 -5.79 -25.88
CA ARG A 449 -5.65 -5.13 -25.11
C ARG A 449 -6.43 -6.12 -24.22
N ARG A 450 -6.82 -7.26 -24.76
CA ARG A 450 -7.54 -8.31 -24.01
C ARG A 450 -6.66 -8.88 -22.91
N LEU A 451 -5.43 -9.23 -23.20
CA LEU A 451 -4.47 -9.74 -22.22
C LEU A 451 -4.13 -8.72 -21.13
N SER A 452 -4.15 -7.42 -21.43
CA SER A 452 -3.95 -6.37 -20.41
C SER A 452 -5.09 -6.30 -19.38
N SER A 453 -6.28 -6.81 -19.72
CA SER A 453 -7.43 -6.91 -18.78
C SER A 453 -7.47 -8.22 -18.00
N TRP A 454 -6.58 -9.17 -18.32
CA TRP A 454 -6.54 -10.48 -17.68
C TRP A 454 -6.05 -10.41 -16.23
N VAL A 455 -6.86 -10.91 -15.32
CA VAL A 455 -6.65 -10.78 -13.87
C VAL A 455 -5.84 -11.95 -13.27
N ARG A 456 -4.79 -12.43 -13.97
CA ARG A 456 -3.93 -13.56 -13.52
C ARG A 456 -3.47 -13.46 -12.07
N GLY A 457 -2.99 -12.28 -11.69
CA GLY A 457 -2.52 -12.06 -10.32
C GLY A 457 -3.61 -12.27 -9.28
N TYR A 458 -4.86 -11.90 -9.61
CA TYR A 458 -6.01 -12.13 -8.73
C TYR A 458 -6.39 -13.61 -8.66
N ILE A 459 -6.38 -14.33 -9.79
CA ILE A 459 -6.64 -15.78 -9.85
C ILE A 459 -5.64 -16.50 -8.94
N ARG A 460 -4.34 -16.24 -9.12
CA ARG A 460 -3.28 -16.82 -8.30
C ARG A 460 -3.45 -16.52 -6.82
N GLN A 461 -3.69 -15.27 -6.47
CA GLN A 461 -3.92 -14.86 -5.08
C GLN A 461 -5.10 -15.60 -4.46
N CYS A 462 -6.21 -15.74 -5.19
CA CYS A 462 -7.39 -16.47 -4.70
C CYS A 462 -7.11 -17.96 -4.53
N LEU A 463 -6.38 -18.60 -5.47
CA LEU A 463 -5.96 -19.99 -5.37
C LEU A 463 -5.09 -20.20 -4.13
N GLU A 464 -4.01 -19.42 -3.98
CA GLU A 464 -3.10 -19.53 -2.83
C GLU A 464 -3.82 -19.35 -1.48
N GLN A 465 -4.76 -18.40 -1.41
CA GLN A 465 -5.53 -18.16 -0.20
C GLN A 465 -6.51 -19.31 0.10
N LYS A 466 -7.23 -19.78 -0.90
CA LYS A 466 -8.22 -20.85 -0.75
C LYS A 466 -7.54 -22.20 -0.48
N CYS A 467 -6.47 -22.53 -1.18
CA CYS A 467 -5.71 -23.75 -0.92
C CYS A 467 -5.19 -23.78 0.52
N LYS A 468 -4.59 -22.70 1.02
CA LYS A 468 -4.17 -22.58 2.43
C LYS A 468 -5.35 -22.74 3.39
N GLN A 469 -6.50 -22.12 3.10
CA GLN A 469 -7.70 -22.21 3.95
C GLN A 469 -8.24 -23.64 4.04
N PHE A 470 -8.19 -24.39 2.96
CA PHE A 470 -8.77 -25.74 2.86
C PHE A 470 -7.76 -26.87 3.04
N GLY A 471 -6.50 -26.57 3.41
CA GLY A 471 -5.45 -27.55 3.64
C GLY A 471 -4.98 -28.24 2.35
N ILE A 472 -5.06 -27.57 1.19
CA ILE A 472 -4.55 -28.04 -0.10
C ILE A 472 -3.12 -27.51 -0.27
N ARG A 473 -2.18 -28.38 -0.66
CA ARG A 473 -0.77 -28.02 -0.91
C ARG A 473 -0.57 -27.44 -2.31
#